data_0d3ed78d53aa1c0cd77b541168f64783
#
_entry.id   0d3ed78d53aa1c0cd77b541168f64783
#
_cell.length_a   1.000
_cell.length_b   1.000
_cell.length_c   1.000
_cell.angle_alpha   90.00
_cell.angle_beta   90.00
_cell.angle_gamma   90.00
#
_symmetry.space_group_name_H-M   'P 1'
#
loop_
_entity.id
_entity.type
_entity.pdbx_description
1 polymer ?
#
loop_
_entity_poly.entity_id
_entity_poly.type
_entity_poly.pdbx_seq_one_letter_code
_entity_poly.pdbx_strand_id
1 'polypeptide(L)'
;MANPLERVAVIGLGYVGLPLAVALAEAGRTVAGYDHDNRRLIELRAGHDRCGEIDDRTLVEADVTFVDTLEAVSGYDAYLITVPTPVDTANMPDLAAVEVACEAVAKVMRQGAVVVLESTVYPGVVEEVCGPILERGSGL
;
A
#
# COMPACT_ATOMS: atom_id res chain seq x y z
N MET A 1 19.48 -14.83 11.01
CA MET A 1 18.25 -15.17 10.28
C MET A 1 17.74 -13.96 9.51
N ALA A 2 17.31 -14.17 8.28
CA ALA A 2 16.68 -13.11 7.52
C ALA A 2 15.34 -12.72 8.19
N ASN A 3 15.05 -11.42 8.23
CA ASN A 3 13.78 -10.93 8.71
C ASN A 3 12.70 -11.30 7.68
N PRO A 4 11.64 -12.03 8.06
CA PRO A 4 10.63 -12.48 7.10
C PRO A 4 9.83 -11.35 6.45
N LEU A 5 9.87 -10.13 6.99
CA LEU A 5 9.16 -8.97 6.46
C LEU A 5 10.14 -7.82 6.21
N GLU A 6 11.21 -8.09 5.48
CA GLU A 6 12.24 -7.10 5.20
C GLU A 6 11.80 -6.09 4.13
N ARG A 7 11.21 -6.58 3.05
CA ARG A 7 10.78 -5.76 1.92
C ARG A 7 9.28 -5.56 1.98
N VAL A 8 8.86 -4.31 2.16
CA VAL A 8 7.45 -3.94 2.35
C VAL A 8 7.02 -2.95 1.29
N ALA A 9 5.90 -3.23 0.63
CA ALA A 9 5.26 -2.31 -0.29
C ALA A 9 4.02 -1.71 0.37
N VAL A 10 3.89 -0.38 0.32
CA VAL A 10 2.70 0.34 0.79
C VAL A 10 1.91 0.79 -0.45
N ILE A 11 0.67 0.35 -0.53
CA ILE A 11 -0.20 0.58 -1.68
C ILE A 11 -1.25 1.64 -1.31
N GLY A 12 -1.06 2.84 -1.81
CA GLY A 12 -1.85 4.02 -1.45
C GLY A 12 -1.09 4.91 -0.48
N LEU A 13 -0.77 6.13 -0.91
CA LEU A 13 0.11 7.05 -0.18
C LEU A 13 -0.64 8.32 0.26
N GLY A 14 -1.80 8.13 0.86
CA GLY A 14 -2.60 9.19 1.45
C GLY A 14 -2.27 9.43 2.92
N TYR A 15 -3.29 9.80 3.70
CA TYR A 15 -3.16 10.13 5.13
C TYR A 15 -2.64 8.97 5.99
N VAL A 16 -2.92 7.75 5.61
CA VAL A 16 -2.50 6.56 6.37
C VAL A 16 -1.24 5.95 5.77
N GLY A 17 -1.20 5.80 4.47
CA GLY A 17 -0.14 5.06 3.79
C GLY A 17 1.22 5.75 3.84
N LEU A 18 1.27 7.06 3.61
CA LEU A 18 2.55 7.77 3.64
C LEU A 18 3.21 7.76 5.02
N PRO A 19 2.52 8.12 6.12
CA PRO A 19 3.14 8.02 7.45
C PRO A 19 3.60 6.60 7.78
N LEU A 20 2.83 5.60 7.38
CA LEU A 20 3.19 4.19 7.60
C LEU A 20 4.47 3.82 6.83
N ALA A 21 4.57 4.23 5.56
CA ALA A 21 5.77 3.97 4.75
C ALA A 21 7.01 4.60 5.37
N VAL A 22 6.90 5.85 5.82
CA VAL A 22 8.01 6.57 6.48
C VAL A 22 8.41 5.88 7.78
N ALA A 23 7.44 5.49 8.61
CA ALA A 23 7.70 4.80 9.88
C ALA A 23 8.42 3.45 9.67
N LEU A 24 8.00 2.69 8.66
CA LEU A 24 8.64 1.42 8.32
C LEU A 24 10.08 1.61 7.83
N ALA A 25 10.32 2.64 7.02
CA ALA A 25 11.67 2.98 6.56
C ALA A 25 12.58 3.39 7.73
N GLU A 26 12.06 4.19 8.65
CA GLU A 26 12.79 4.60 9.87
C GLU A 26 13.10 3.40 10.76
N ALA A 27 12.24 2.37 10.74
CA ALA A 27 12.47 1.12 11.46
C ALA A 27 13.47 0.17 10.77
N GLY A 28 14.05 0.58 9.64
CA GLY A 28 15.08 -0.19 8.95
C GLY A 28 14.57 -1.16 7.87
N ARG A 29 13.29 -1.09 7.51
CA ARG A 29 12.75 -1.91 6.43
C ARG A 29 13.08 -1.31 5.07
N THR A 30 13.18 -2.17 4.06
CA THR A 30 13.23 -1.73 2.67
C THR A 30 11.80 -1.44 2.21
N VAL A 31 11.48 -0.18 1.98
CA VAL A 31 10.10 0.26 1.73
C VAL A 31 9.96 0.86 0.35
N ALA A 32 8.96 0.40 -0.39
CA ALA A 32 8.49 1.04 -1.61
C ALA A 32 7.05 1.52 -1.40
N GLY A 33 6.76 2.72 -1.85
CA GLY A 33 5.43 3.29 -1.83
C GLY A 33 4.87 3.39 -3.25
N TYR A 34 3.67 2.90 -3.46
CA TYR A 34 2.95 2.98 -4.73
C TYR A 34 1.69 3.82 -4.58
N ASP A 35 1.43 4.64 -5.57
CA ASP A 35 0.14 5.31 -5.70
C ASP A 35 -0.24 5.33 -7.19
N HIS A 36 -1.53 5.20 -7.50
CA HIS A 36 -2.00 5.26 -8.87
C HIS A 36 -2.02 6.69 -9.41
N ASP A 37 -1.97 7.69 -8.54
CA ASP A 37 -1.94 9.10 -8.90
C ASP A 37 -0.48 9.54 -9.12
N ASN A 38 -0.09 9.72 -10.38
CA ASN A 38 1.25 10.17 -10.73
C ASN A 38 1.60 11.54 -10.18
N ARG A 39 0.62 12.43 -10.00
CA ARG A 39 0.84 13.75 -9.40
C ARG A 39 1.30 13.60 -7.96
N ARG A 40 0.70 12.66 -7.23
CA ARG A 40 1.11 12.34 -5.86
C ARG A 40 2.54 11.85 -5.82
N LEU A 41 2.92 10.95 -6.71
CA LEU A 41 4.28 10.41 -6.79
C LEU A 41 5.31 11.49 -7.13
N ILE A 42 5.02 12.37 -8.07
CA ILE A 42 5.90 13.47 -8.43
C ILE A 42 6.13 14.39 -7.24
N GLU A 43 5.06 14.75 -6.54
CA GLU A 43 5.10 15.57 -5.33
C GLU A 43 5.97 14.93 -4.24
N LEU A 44 5.76 13.67 -3.93
CA LEU A 44 6.50 12.95 -2.91
C LEU A 44 7.97 12.79 -3.28
N ARG A 45 8.27 12.51 -4.54
CA ARG A 45 9.66 12.45 -5.03
C ARG A 45 10.36 13.80 -4.93
N ALA A 46 9.61 14.90 -5.03
CA ALA A 46 10.15 16.25 -4.83
C ALA A 46 10.31 16.62 -3.36
N GLY A 47 9.94 15.73 -2.44
CA GLY A 47 10.12 15.93 -1.00
C GLY A 47 9.03 16.72 -0.33
N HIS A 48 7.81 16.73 -0.88
CA HIS A 48 6.68 17.46 -0.31
C HIS A 48 5.44 16.58 -0.16
N ASP A 49 4.77 16.69 0.98
CA ASP A 49 3.49 16.03 1.28
C ASP A 49 2.38 17.09 1.41
N ARG A 50 1.53 17.20 0.39
CA ARG A 50 0.39 18.15 0.40
C ARG A 50 -0.63 17.85 1.49
N CYS A 51 -0.68 16.60 1.99
CA CYS A 51 -1.56 16.23 3.10
C CYS A 51 -1.06 16.76 4.45
N GLY A 52 0.19 17.20 4.54
CA GLY A 52 0.75 17.79 5.75
C GLY A 52 1.01 16.79 6.89
N GLU A 53 0.94 15.50 6.62
CA GLU A 53 1.19 14.47 7.63
C GLU A 53 2.67 14.30 7.93
N ILE A 54 3.51 14.49 6.92
CA ILE A 54 4.96 14.35 7.01
C ILE A 54 5.60 15.67 6.57
N ASP A 55 6.49 16.24 7.39
CA ASP A 55 7.21 17.45 7.01
C ASP A 55 8.25 17.15 5.91
N ASP A 56 8.63 18.20 5.17
CA ASP A 56 9.52 18.06 4.02
C ASP A 56 10.86 17.42 4.38
N ARG A 57 11.43 17.81 5.50
CA ARG A 57 12.73 17.29 5.94
C ARG A 57 12.64 15.79 6.25
N THR A 58 11.63 15.38 7.00
CA THR A 58 11.41 13.98 7.34
C THR A 58 11.19 13.14 6.08
N LEU A 59 10.42 13.68 5.14
CA LEU A 59 10.14 12.98 3.87
C LEU A 59 11.41 12.81 3.02
N VAL A 60 12.24 13.85 2.91
CA VAL A 60 13.48 13.79 2.15
C VAL A 60 14.48 12.83 2.79
N GLU A 61 14.56 12.80 4.11
CA GLU A 61 15.46 11.91 4.85
C GLU A 61 14.97 10.46 4.90
N ALA A 62 13.68 10.22 4.70
CA ALA A 62 13.12 8.87 4.72
C ALA A 62 13.56 8.09 3.48
N ASP A 63 14.03 6.86 3.69
CA ASP A 63 14.49 5.97 2.61
C ASP A 63 13.31 5.18 2.06
N VAL A 64 12.37 5.86 1.42
CA VAL A 64 11.22 5.27 0.74
C VAL A 64 11.39 5.43 -0.76
N THR A 65 11.30 4.33 -1.50
CA THR A 65 11.31 4.36 -2.96
C THR A 65 9.88 4.50 -3.46
N PHE A 66 9.58 5.60 -4.15
CA PHE A 66 8.25 5.81 -4.74
C PHE A 66 8.22 5.19 -6.14
N VAL A 67 7.24 4.32 -6.38
CA VAL A 67 7.12 3.57 -7.63
C VAL A 67 5.75 3.82 -8.28
N ASP A 68 5.71 3.80 -9.59
CA ASP A 68 4.49 4.04 -10.38
C ASP A 68 3.89 2.76 -10.97
N THR A 69 4.54 1.62 -10.77
CA THR A 69 4.03 0.31 -11.19
C THR A 69 4.18 -0.69 -10.06
N LEU A 70 3.28 -1.66 -9.97
CA LEU A 70 3.38 -2.73 -8.98
C LEU A 70 4.38 -3.81 -9.38
N GLU A 71 4.76 -3.89 -10.65
CA GLU A 71 5.84 -4.76 -11.10
C GLU A 71 7.16 -4.44 -10.38
N ALA A 72 7.38 -3.19 -10.02
CA ALA A 72 8.56 -2.76 -9.28
C ALA A 72 8.66 -3.37 -7.87
N VAL A 73 7.54 -3.82 -7.30
CA VAL A 73 7.48 -4.46 -5.98
C VAL A 73 7.13 -5.95 -6.06
N SER A 74 7.34 -6.54 -7.22
CA SER A 74 7.13 -7.97 -7.43
C SER A 74 8.01 -8.79 -6.48
N GLY A 75 7.41 -9.79 -5.83
CA GLY A 75 8.13 -10.67 -4.92
C GLY A 75 8.49 -10.07 -3.58
N TYR A 76 7.90 -8.95 -3.20
CA TYR A 76 8.09 -8.38 -1.85
C TYR A 76 7.51 -9.28 -0.77
N ASP A 77 7.95 -9.08 0.46
CA ASP A 77 7.55 -9.91 1.60
C ASP A 77 6.17 -9.55 2.13
N ALA A 78 5.82 -8.27 2.07
CA ALA A 78 4.52 -7.78 2.55
C ALA A 78 3.98 -6.66 1.66
N TYR A 79 2.66 -6.61 1.57
CA TYR A 79 1.92 -5.57 0.87
C TYR A 79 0.88 -4.99 1.82
N LEU A 80 1.00 -3.71 2.14
CA LEU A 80 0.07 -3.00 3.01
C LEU A 80 -0.86 -2.15 2.15
N ILE A 81 -2.13 -2.50 2.11
CA ILE A 81 -3.14 -1.81 1.30
C ILE A 81 -3.79 -0.73 2.15
N THR A 82 -3.54 0.52 1.79
CA THR A 82 -3.98 1.72 2.50
C THR A 82 -4.74 2.67 1.58
N VAL A 83 -5.44 2.13 0.59
CA VAL A 83 -6.23 2.91 -0.35
C VAL A 83 -7.50 3.46 0.31
N PRO A 84 -8.08 4.56 -0.21
CA PRO A 84 -9.29 5.12 0.38
C PRO A 84 -10.50 4.21 0.21
N THR A 85 -11.41 4.27 1.19
CA THR A 85 -12.70 3.58 1.17
C THR A 85 -13.81 4.60 1.40
N PRO A 86 -14.13 5.43 0.38
CA PRO A 86 -15.16 6.44 0.55
C PRO A 86 -16.53 5.80 0.76
N VAL A 87 -17.41 6.55 1.44
CA VAL A 87 -18.78 6.12 1.67
C VAL A 87 -19.65 6.72 0.57
N ASP A 88 -20.55 5.92 0.01
CA ASP A 88 -21.50 6.39 -1.00
C ASP A 88 -22.69 7.17 -0.35
N THR A 89 -23.62 7.63 -1.18
CA THR A 89 -24.79 8.40 -0.73
C THR A 89 -25.73 7.61 0.18
N ALA A 90 -25.65 6.28 0.18
CA ALA A 90 -26.40 5.38 1.05
C ALA A 90 -25.62 4.97 2.30
N ASN A 91 -24.50 5.63 2.60
CA ASN A 91 -23.57 5.29 3.69
C ASN A 91 -22.97 3.88 3.58
N MET A 92 -22.91 3.31 2.38
CA MET A 92 -22.27 2.04 2.11
C MET A 92 -20.82 2.27 1.68
N PRO A 93 -19.84 1.53 2.24
CA PRO A 93 -18.45 1.66 1.82
C PRO A 93 -18.28 1.27 0.36
N ASP A 94 -17.55 2.10 -0.39
CA ASP A 94 -17.15 1.77 -1.75
C ASP A 94 -15.83 1.01 -1.72
N LEU A 95 -15.86 -0.26 -2.06
CA LEU A 95 -14.70 -1.14 -2.02
C LEU A 95 -13.94 -1.21 -3.35
N ALA A 96 -14.33 -0.40 -4.35
CA ALA A 96 -13.73 -0.47 -5.68
C ALA A 96 -12.20 -0.31 -5.64
N ALA A 97 -11.69 0.67 -4.90
CA ALA A 97 -10.24 0.89 -4.78
C ALA A 97 -9.54 -0.29 -4.07
N VAL A 98 -10.18 -0.88 -3.07
CA VAL A 98 -9.65 -2.06 -2.36
C VAL A 98 -9.58 -3.26 -3.30
N GLU A 99 -10.64 -3.50 -4.06
CA GLU A 99 -10.69 -4.61 -5.02
C GLU A 99 -9.61 -4.47 -6.09
N VAL A 100 -9.47 -3.28 -6.67
CA VAL A 100 -8.43 -3.00 -7.67
C VAL A 100 -7.04 -3.21 -7.09
N ALA A 101 -6.80 -2.74 -5.87
CA ALA A 101 -5.52 -2.93 -5.20
C ALA A 101 -5.22 -4.42 -4.96
N CYS A 102 -6.20 -5.19 -4.50
CA CYS A 102 -6.04 -6.64 -4.31
C CYS A 102 -5.76 -7.36 -5.63
N GLU A 103 -6.45 -7.01 -6.71
CA GLU A 103 -6.19 -7.60 -8.03
C GLU A 103 -4.77 -7.31 -8.51
N ALA A 104 -4.31 -6.10 -8.32
CA ALA A 104 -2.97 -5.69 -8.72
C ALA A 104 -1.88 -6.38 -7.87
N VAL A 105 -2.07 -6.48 -6.57
CA VAL A 105 -1.15 -7.18 -5.66
C VAL A 105 -1.09 -8.67 -6.00
N ALA A 106 -2.23 -9.28 -6.30
CA ALA A 106 -2.30 -10.70 -6.65
C ALA A 106 -1.39 -11.07 -7.82
N LYS A 107 -1.21 -10.16 -8.77
CA LYS A 107 -0.37 -10.40 -9.95
C LYS A 107 1.13 -10.40 -9.66
N VAL A 108 1.54 -9.78 -8.57
CA VAL A 108 2.97 -9.55 -8.25
C VAL A 108 3.42 -10.25 -6.98
N MET A 109 2.51 -10.68 -6.12
CA MET A 109 2.87 -11.33 -4.86
C MET A 109 3.43 -12.73 -5.09
N ARG A 110 4.33 -13.13 -4.21
CA ARG A 110 4.86 -14.50 -4.18
C ARG A 110 4.22 -15.33 -3.08
N GLN A 111 4.40 -16.63 -3.15
CA GLN A 111 3.98 -17.53 -2.07
C GLN A 111 4.68 -17.13 -0.76
N GLY A 112 3.91 -17.12 0.31
CA GLY A 112 4.41 -16.74 1.64
C GLY A 112 4.37 -15.23 1.92
N ALA A 113 4.00 -14.40 0.93
CA ALA A 113 3.84 -12.98 1.15
C ALA A 113 2.65 -12.72 2.09
N VAL A 114 2.77 -11.66 2.89
CA VAL A 114 1.70 -11.20 3.78
C VAL A 114 1.01 -10.00 3.15
N VAL A 115 -0.31 -10.02 3.08
CA VAL A 115 -1.11 -8.89 2.62
C VAL A 115 -1.94 -8.38 3.79
N VAL A 116 -1.77 -7.11 4.11
CA VAL A 116 -2.47 -6.46 5.23
C VAL A 116 -3.38 -5.38 4.66
N LEU A 117 -4.64 -5.40 5.05
CA LEU A 117 -5.60 -4.36 4.69
C LEU A 117 -5.71 -3.38 5.86
N GLU A 118 -5.17 -2.17 5.66
CA GLU A 118 -5.24 -1.06 6.62
C GLU A 118 -6.38 -0.10 6.31
N SER A 119 -7.04 -0.25 5.16
CA SER A 119 -8.20 0.56 4.79
C SER A 119 -9.36 0.27 5.73
N THR A 120 -10.16 1.30 6.04
CA THR A 120 -11.35 1.16 6.88
C THR A 120 -12.43 0.39 6.12
N VAL A 121 -12.77 -0.80 6.60
CA VAL A 121 -13.77 -1.67 5.97
C VAL A 121 -14.67 -2.30 7.04
N TYR A 122 -15.83 -2.80 6.61
CA TYR A 122 -16.72 -3.51 7.53
C TYR A 122 -16.22 -4.95 7.78
N PRO A 123 -16.65 -5.60 8.88
CA PRO A 123 -16.24 -6.97 9.20
C PRO A 123 -16.53 -7.96 8.06
N GLY A 124 -15.57 -8.86 7.80
CA GLY A 124 -15.71 -9.90 6.80
C GLY A 124 -15.11 -9.54 5.44
N VAL A 125 -14.76 -8.27 5.19
CA VAL A 125 -14.22 -7.85 3.88
C VAL A 125 -12.92 -8.57 3.54
N VAL A 126 -12.03 -8.76 4.50
CA VAL A 126 -10.75 -9.44 4.26
C VAL A 126 -10.99 -10.88 3.80
N GLU A 127 -11.85 -11.61 4.48
CA GLU A 127 -12.12 -13.02 4.20
C GLU A 127 -13.03 -13.23 2.99
N GLU A 128 -14.01 -12.36 2.80
CA GLU A 128 -15.07 -12.55 1.81
C GLU A 128 -14.79 -11.87 0.48
N VAL A 129 -14.01 -10.79 0.47
CA VAL A 129 -13.72 -10.00 -0.72
C VAL A 129 -12.25 -10.09 -1.09
N CYS A 130 -11.36 -9.66 -0.21
CA CYS A 130 -9.92 -9.55 -0.50
C CYS A 130 -9.26 -10.93 -0.68
N GLY A 131 -9.51 -11.85 0.24
CA GLY A 131 -8.94 -13.20 0.17
C GLY A 131 -9.23 -13.91 -1.15
N PRO A 132 -10.51 -14.01 -1.57
CA PRO A 132 -10.84 -14.63 -2.85
C PRO A 132 -10.20 -13.96 -4.07
N ILE A 133 -10.10 -12.62 -4.09
CA ILE A 133 -9.43 -11.89 -5.18
C ILE A 133 -7.94 -12.24 -5.23
N LEU A 134 -7.28 -12.23 -4.09
CA LEU A 134 -5.85 -12.55 -3.98
C LEU A 134 -5.58 -13.99 -4.41
N GLU A 135 -6.38 -14.93 -3.98
CA GLU A 135 -6.25 -16.34 -4.35
C GLU A 135 -6.42 -16.56 -5.86
N ARG A 136 -7.47 -16.00 -6.44
CA ARG A 136 -7.75 -16.17 -7.88
C ARG A 136 -6.68 -15.51 -8.74
N GLY A 137 -6.27 -14.30 -8.39
CA GLY A 137 -5.32 -13.53 -9.19
C GLY A 137 -3.90 -14.04 -9.09
N SER A 138 -3.51 -14.59 -7.95
CA SER A 138 -2.16 -15.10 -7.72
C SER A 138 -1.98 -16.58 -8.08
N GLY A 139 -3.06 -17.35 -8.02
CA GLY A 139 -2.99 -18.80 -8.19
C GLY A 139 -2.41 -19.54 -6.99
N LEU A 140 -2.28 -18.85 -5.87
CA LEU A 140 -1.70 -19.40 -4.64
C LEU A 140 -2.73 -20.00 -3.69
#